data_e58a1e5ac819c976ff02eb18e7c75560
#
_entry.id   e58a1e5ac819c976ff02eb18e7c75560
#
_cell.length_a   1.000
_cell.length_b   1.000
_cell.length_c   1.000
_cell.angle_alpha   90.00
_cell.angle_beta   90.00
_cell.angle_gamma   90.00
#
_symmetry.space_group_name_H-M   'P 1'
#
loop_
_entity.id
_entity.type
_entity.pdbx_description
1 polymer ?
#
loop_
_entity_poly.entity_id
_entity_poly.type
_entity_poly.pdbx_seq_one_letter_code
_entity_poly.pdbx_strand_id
1 'polypeptide(L)'
;MSMAHGHAGEENTDGCRTYECGFVWIEEIQIMGERNVIKAALLGAGTVGSGVYALSEMLKDEMFQKTGASLEIKKVLVRNVKKDRPGIPKEIMTDNWQEILEDEEIQLVIELMGGVEPARTYIVQALEAGKQVVTANKDVLAEHGQEILTLAENSGCDIQFEAAVAGAIPIIRPLKQSLAGSMLTEIMGIVNGTTNYILTKMSEEGMDYKEALAKATELGYAEADPTADVEGYDAGRKIAIMSSLAFNSKVTFSDVYMEGITKITSDDIRYAKEFGYVIKLLGVTKLVDGKIEVKVHPMLIPEQHPLATVRDSFNAVFVHGEACDDAMFMGRGAGKMPTASAVMGDIIIVMRNIVHDNCGWNGGVAYKNYPVKPIEETRSRYFLRLQVADKPGALANIAGVLGNNDVSIAQVVQKRARDGVAELVVITDSVLERHFNDALMIVKGMSVLREVSGIIRVYGD
;
A
#
# COMPACT_ATOMS: atom_id res chain seq x y z
N MET A 1 -21.35 -59.63 -49.77
CA MET A 1 -22.44 -59.25 -50.69
C MET A 1 -22.47 -57.76 -50.66
N SER A 2 -22.04 -57.25 -51.64
CA SER A 2 -22.38 -56.65 -52.90
C SER A 2 -22.19 -55.15 -52.79
N MET A 3 -21.12 -54.60 -53.32
CA MET A 3 -21.04 -53.94 -54.66
C MET A 3 -21.92 -52.70 -54.71
N ALA A 4 -21.55 -51.59 -55.24
CA ALA A 4 -20.36 -51.09 -55.96
C ALA A 4 -20.72 -49.67 -56.47
N HIS A 5 -19.68 -49.01 -56.98
CA HIS A 5 -19.66 -47.87 -57.90
C HIS A 5 -19.96 -46.49 -57.29
N GLY A 6 -19.09 -45.54 -57.27
CA GLY A 6 -18.06 -45.17 -58.24
C GLY A 6 -18.49 -43.96 -59.06
N HIS A 7 -17.93 -42.81 -58.79
CA HIS A 7 -17.48 -41.91 -59.86
C HIS A 7 -16.49 -40.90 -59.33
N ALA A 8 -15.42 -40.81 -60.05
CA ALA A 8 -14.35 -39.84 -59.92
C ALA A 8 -14.79 -38.49 -60.46
N GLY A 9 -14.19 -37.44 -60.00
CA GLY A 9 -14.35 -36.10 -60.60
C GLY A 9 -13.61 -35.06 -59.82
N GLU A 10 -12.35 -34.86 -60.21
CA GLU A 10 -11.60 -33.61 -60.35
C GLU A 10 -11.12 -32.90 -59.06
N GLU A 11 -9.83 -33.00 -58.90
CA GLU A 11 -8.98 -32.03 -58.17
C GLU A 11 -9.22 -30.64 -58.77
N ASN A 12 -9.48 -29.65 -57.91
CA ASN A 12 -9.16 -28.27 -58.20
C ASN A 12 -8.43 -27.66 -56.99
N THR A 13 -7.17 -27.42 -57.24
CA THR A 13 -6.24 -26.60 -56.45
C THR A 13 -6.77 -25.17 -56.35
N ASP A 14 -6.41 -24.52 -55.25
CA ASP A 14 -6.58 -23.11 -54.97
C ASP A 14 -7.88 -22.67 -54.27
N GLY A 15 -7.75 -22.55 -52.96
CA GLY A 15 -8.81 -21.98 -52.13
C GLY A 15 -8.28 -21.57 -50.77
N CYS A 16 -7.19 -20.80 -50.76
CA CYS A 16 -6.85 -19.97 -49.63
C CYS A 16 -8.00 -18.95 -49.44
N ARG A 17 -8.94 -19.23 -48.51
CA ARG A 17 -9.91 -18.23 -48.10
C ARG A 17 -9.17 -17.18 -47.29
N THR A 18 -8.74 -16.13 -47.98
CA THR A 18 -8.45 -14.85 -47.34
C THR A 18 -9.74 -14.38 -46.68
N TYR A 19 -9.82 -14.52 -45.36
CA TYR A 19 -10.77 -13.74 -44.60
C TYR A 19 -10.33 -12.27 -44.74
N GLU A 20 -10.93 -11.55 -45.64
CA GLU A 20 -11.00 -10.10 -45.60
C GLU A 20 -11.68 -9.75 -44.25
N CYS A 21 -10.87 -9.52 -43.23
CA CYS A 21 -11.27 -8.79 -42.05
C CYS A 21 -11.42 -7.33 -42.48
N GLY A 22 -12.48 -7.06 -43.25
CA GLY A 22 -12.84 -5.71 -43.66
C GLY A 22 -13.09 -4.88 -42.44
N PHE A 23 -12.49 -3.73 -42.41
CA PHE A 23 -12.75 -2.61 -41.55
C PHE A 23 -14.23 -2.18 -41.59
N VAL A 24 -15.11 -2.91 -40.91
CA VAL A 24 -16.53 -2.57 -40.74
C VAL A 24 -16.78 -1.82 -39.42
N TRP A 25 -15.73 -1.60 -38.60
CA TRP A 25 -15.84 -1.05 -37.24
C TRP A 25 -15.99 0.47 -37.17
N ILE A 26 -15.84 1.22 -38.25
CA ILE A 26 -15.85 2.70 -38.16
C ILE A 26 -17.22 3.31 -38.52
N GLU A 27 -18.07 2.63 -39.30
CA GLU A 27 -19.39 3.17 -39.67
C GLU A 27 -20.54 2.77 -38.74
N GLU A 28 -20.44 1.68 -37.97
CA GLU A 28 -21.47 1.31 -37.01
C GLU A 28 -21.43 2.11 -35.71
N ILE A 29 -20.31 2.77 -35.37
CA ILE A 29 -20.21 3.64 -34.20
C ILE A 29 -20.97 4.96 -34.38
N GLN A 30 -21.34 5.35 -35.55
CA GLN A 30 -22.12 6.57 -35.83
C GLN A 30 -23.65 6.40 -35.63
N ILE A 31 -24.15 5.22 -35.30
CA ILE A 31 -25.61 4.96 -35.10
C ILE A 31 -25.93 4.79 -33.58
N MET A 32 -24.98 4.86 -32.70
CA MET A 32 -25.31 4.86 -31.27
C MET A 32 -25.79 6.26 -30.85
N GLY A 33 -27.09 6.32 -30.57
CA GLY A 33 -27.77 7.50 -30.04
C GLY A 33 -27.04 8.16 -28.86
N GLU A 34 -27.58 9.30 -28.42
CA GLU A 34 -27.07 10.21 -27.39
C GLU A 34 -25.96 9.61 -26.52
N ARG A 35 -24.75 10.14 -26.64
CA ARG A 35 -23.59 9.67 -25.85
C ARG A 35 -24.02 9.60 -24.39
N ASN A 36 -24.03 8.42 -23.78
CA ASN A 36 -24.24 8.28 -22.34
C ASN A 36 -23.19 9.13 -21.63
N VAL A 37 -23.63 10.13 -20.88
CA VAL A 37 -22.77 11.02 -20.11
C VAL A 37 -22.93 10.70 -18.63
N ILE A 38 -21.89 10.22 -18.00
CA ILE A 38 -21.85 10.00 -16.57
C ILE A 38 -21.37 11.29 -15.91
N LYS A 39 -22.25 11.88 -15.11
CA LYS A 39 -21.96 13.12 -14.37
C LYS A 39 -21.37 12.80 -13.00
N ALA A 40 -20.25 13.43 -12.71
CA ALA A 40 -19.53 13.25 -11.46
C ALA A 40 -19.32 14.55 -10.69
N ALA A 41 -19.16 14.42 -9.38
CA ALA A 41 -18.66 15.46 -8.52
C ALA A 41 -17.26 15.14 -7.99
N LEU A 42 -16.37 16.13 -8.00
CA LEU A 42 -15.02 16.03 -7.46
C LEU A 42 -14.95 16.74 -6.11
N LEU A 43 -14.71 16.02 -5.03
CA LEU A 43 -14.54 16.56 -3.68
C LEU A 43 -13.05 16.80 -3.40
N GLY A 44 -12.64 18.06 -3.42
CA GLY A 44 -11.25 18.46 -3.25
C GLY A 44 -10.51 18.68 -4.57
N ALA A 45 -10.03 19.91 -4.77
CA ALA A 45 -9.21 20.33 -5.91
C ALA A 45 -7.80 20.72 -5.46
N GLY A 46 -7.17 19.83 -4.67
CA GLY A 46 -5.77 19.89 -4.27
C GLY A 46 -4.85 19.30 -5.35
N THR A 47 -3.68 18.85 -4.93
CA THR A 47 -2.67 18.25 -5.83
C THR A 47 -3.25 17.10 -6.65
N VAL A 48 -3.89 16.11 -6.01
CA VAL A 48 -4.45 14.95 -6.70
C VAL A 48 -5.70 15.33 -7.48
N GLY A 49 -6.66 16.07 -6.88
CA GLY A 49 -7.90 16.44 -7.54
C GLY A 49 -7.70 17.27 -8.80
N SER A 50 -6.74 18.22 -8.80
CA SER A 50 -6.38 18.95 -10.02
C SER A 50 -5.72 18.05 -11.08
N GLY A 51 -5.05 16.98 -10.66
CA GLY A 51 -4.52 15.97 -11.56
C GLY A 51 -5.62 15.12 -12.19
N VAL A 52 -6.60 14.69 -11.39
CA VAL A 52 -7.77 13.93 -11.89
C VAL A 52 -8.57 14.76 -12.88
N TYR A 53 -8.86 16.04 -12.56
CA TYR A 53 -9.55 16.92 -13.48
C TYR A 53 -8.79 17.06 -14.82
N ALA A 54 -7.48 17.29 -14.76
CA ALA A 54 -6.67 17.41 -15.99
C ALA A 54 -6.65 16.11 -16.80
N LEU A 55 -6.54 14.93 -16.14
CA LEU A 55 -6.57 13.65 -16.82
C LEU A 55 -7.95 13.32 -17.41
N SER A 56 -9.04 13.67 -16.73
CA SER A 56 -10.40 13.46 -17.25
C SER A 56 -10.63 14.21 -18.55
N GLU A 57 -10.09 15.43 -18.67
CA GLU A 57 -10.14 16.20 -19.92
C GLU A 57 -9.23 15.62 -21.03
N MET A 58 -8.02 15.17 -20.63
CA MET A 58 -7.04 14.59 -21.58
C MET A 58 -7.47 13.25 -22.15
N LEU A 59 -8.13 12.41 -21.34
CA LEU A 59 -8.46 11.02 -21.68
C LEU A 59 -9.91 10.84 -22.13
N LYS A 60 -10.62 11.88 -22.52
CA LYS A 60 -12.06 11.82 -22.91
C LYS A 60 -12.37 10.74 -23.93
N ASP A 61 -11.60 10.69 -25.00
CA ASP A 61 -11.84 9.75 -26.11
C ASP A 61 -11.49 8.32 -25.68
N GLU A 62 -10.36 8.12 -24.99
CA GLU A 62 -9.96 6.82 -24.47
C GLU A 62 -10.94 6.28 -23.43
N MET A 63 -11.49 7.14 -22.58
CA MET A 63 -12.52 6.72 -21.62
C MET A 63 -13.78 6.27 -22.34
N PHE A 64 -14.22 7.01 -23.34
CA PHE A 64 -15.37 6.62 -24.15
C PHE A 64 -15.15 5.25 -24.82
N GLN A 65 -13.99 5.04 -25.43
CA GLN A 65 -13.65 3.75 -26.06
C GLN A 65 -13.62 2.59 -25.07
N LYS A 66 -13.24 2.85 -23.82
CA LYS A 66 -13.12 1.82 -22.78
C LYS A 66 -14.43 1.54 -22.05
N THR A 67 -15.37 2.47 -22.03
CA THR A 67 -16.57 2.40 -21.17
C THR A 67 -17.88 2.52 -21.92
N GLY A 68 -17.87 3.03 -23.16
CA GLY A 68 -19.09 3.38 -23.89
C GLY A 68 -19.79 4.65 -23.41
N ALA A 69 -19.18 5.40 -22.47
CA ALA A 69 -19.73 6.63 -21.92
C ALA A 69 -18.67 7.74 -21.81
N SER A 70 -19.12 8.99 -21.79
CA SER A 70 -18.28 10.16 -21.50
C SER A 70 -18.39 10.53 -20.02
N LEU A 71 -17.31 11.03 -19.44
CA LEU A 71 -17.30 11.60 -18.09
C LEU A 71 -17.43 13.11 -18.14
N GLU A 72 -18.33 13.68 -17.32
CA GLU A 72 -18.47 15.10 -17.08
C GLU A 72 -18.29 15.39 -15.59
N ILE A 73 -17.29 16.20 -15.22
CA ILE A 73 -17.17 16.72 -13.86
C ILE A 73 -18.11 17.93 -13.73
N LYS A 74 -19.34 17.67 -13.26
CA LYS A 74 -20.41 18.69 -13.16
C LYS A 74 -20.19 19.67 -12.01
N LYS A 75 -19.63 19.20 -10.89
CA LYS A 75 -19.37 20.01 -9.68
C LYS A 75 -18.03 19.69 -9.07
N VAL A 76 -17.38 20.70 -8.50
CA VAL A 76 -16.13 20.57 -7.73
C VAL A 76 -16.29 21.21 -6.36
N LEU A 77 -16.34 20.41 -5.31
CA LEU A 77 -16.43 20.87 -3.93
C LEU A 77 -15.08 21.38 -3.43
N VAL A 78 -15.04 22.60 -2.95
CA VAL A 78 -13.84 23.23 -2.40
C VAL A 78 -14.15 24.10 -1.18
N ARG A 79 -13.22 24.21 -0.23
CA ARG A 79 -13.40 25.07 0.97
C ARG A 79 -13.50 26.57 0.67
N ASN A 80 -12.91 27.01 -0.45
CA ASN A 80 -12.87 28.42 -0.85
C ASN A 80 -12.99 28.52 -2.37
N VAL A 81 -14.18 28.88 -2.83
CA VAL A 81 -14.52 29.06 -4.25
C VAL A 81 -13.81 30.26 -4.89
N LYS A 82 -13.33 31.23 -4.07
CA LYS A 82 -12.61 32.42 -4.57
C LYS A 82 -11.15 32.14 -4.91
N LYS A 83 -10.56 31.05 -4.35
CA LYS A 83 -9.19 30.66 -4.64
C LYS A 83 -9.10 30.18 -6.09
N ASP A 84 -8.20 30.77 -6.86
CA ASP A 84 -7.94 30.35 -8.24
C ASP A 84 -7.35 28.94 -8.30
N ARG A 85 -7.86 28.12 -9.25
CA ARG A 85 -7.39 26.76 -9.51
C ARG A 85 -7.20 26.57 -11.01
N PRO A 86 -5.98 26.79 -11.50
CA PRO A 86 -5.71 26.71 -12.93
C PRO A 86 -6.23 25.40 -13.55
N GLY A 87 -6.97 25.54 -14.65
CA GLY A 87 -7.53 24.43 -15.39
C GLY A 87 -8.91 23.95 -14.91
N ILE A 88 -9.44 24.45 -13.81
CA ILE A 88 -10.80 24.10 -13.34
C ILE A 88 -11.71 25.35 -13.48
N PRO A 89 -12.80 25.28 -14.23
CA PRO A 89 -13.75 26.40 -14.39
C PRO A 89 -14.37 26.80 -13.05
N LYS A 90 -14.50 28.11 -12.81
CA LYS A 90 -15.09 28.64 -11.55
C LYS A 90 -16.58 28.33 -11.42
N GLU A 91 -17.25 28.20 -12.53
CA GLU A 91 -18.70 28.00 -12.62
C GLU A 91 -19.15 26.64 -12.08
N ILE A 92 -18.26 25.65 -12.07
CA ILE A 92 -18.53 24.32 -11.50
C ILE A 92 -18.07 24.19 -10.05
N MET A 93 -17.40 25.21 -9.47
CA MET A 93 -16.95 25.16 -8.08
C MET A 93 -18.07 25.51 -7.12
N THR A 94 -18.17 24.77 -6.04
CA THR A 94 -19.09 25.02 -4.92
C THR A 94 -18.39 24.76 -3.58
N ASP A 95 -18.85 25.40 -2.51
CA ASP A 95 -18.51 25.07 -1.12
C ASP A 95 -19.69 24.44 -0.37
N ASN A 96 -20.79 24.18 -1.07
CA ASN A 96 -22.00 23.59 -0.54
C ASN A 96 -22.11 22.10 -0.97
N TRP A 97 -21.94 21.19 -0.02
CA TRP A 97 -22.09 19.76 -0.25
C TRP A 97 -23.52 19.36 -0.67
N GLN A 98 -24.52 20.05 -0.13
CA GLN A 98 -25.92 19.73 -0.39
C GLN A 98 -26.30 19.87 -1.89
N GLU A 99 -25.70 20.83 -2.59
CA GLU A 99 -25.88 20.98 -4.04
C GLU A 99 -25.41 19.75 -4.84
N ILE A 100 -24.46 18.96 -4.30
CA ILE A 100 -23.96 17.74 -4.92
C ILE A 100 -24.83 16.56 -4.50
N LEU A 101 -25.18 16.48 -3.22
CA LEU A 101 -25.95 15.38 -2.68
C LEU A 101 -27.35 15.29 -3.27
N GLU A 102 -28.05 16.42 -3.41
CA GLU A 102 -29.40 16.52 -3.92
C GLU A 102 -29.50 16.51 -5.46
N ASP A 103 -28.39 16.67 -6.16
CA ASP A 103 -28.38 16.63 -7.63
C ASP A 103 -28.49 15.16 -8.12
N GLU A 104 -29.68 14.78 -8.59
CA GLU A 104 -29.98 13.44 -9.10
C GLU A 104 -29.20 13.06 -10.36
N GLU A 105 -28.68 14.05 -11.12
CA GLU A 105 -27.87 13.77 -12.29
C GLU A 105 -26.43 13.32 -11.93
N ILE A 106 -25.95 13.62 -10.72
CA ILE A 106 -24.62 13.22 -10.27
C ILE A 106 -24.67 11.75 -9.81
N GLN A 107 -24.05 10.88 -10.59
CA GLN A 107 -24.01 9.44 -10.37
C GLN A 107 -22.75 8.98 -9.65
N LEU A 108 -21.67 9.75 -9.72
CA LEU A 108 -20.35 9.41 -9.18
C LEU A 108 -19.77 10.54 -8.32
N VAL A 109 -19.32 10.21 -7.13
CA VAL A 109 -18.59 11.09 -6.21
C VAL A 109 -17.13 10.66 -6.14
N ILE A 110 -16.20 11.57 -6.46
CA ILE A 110 -14.75 11.35 -6.45
C ILE A 110 -14.19 12.12 -5.25
N GLU A 111 -13.89 11.42 -4.14
CA GLU A 111 -13.44 12.02 -2.88
C GLU A 111 -11.92 12.04 -2.79
N LEU A 112 -11.34 13.24 -2.75
CA LEU A 112 -9.90 13.51 -2.69
C LEU A 112 -9.55 14.63 -1.69
N MET A 113 -10.31 14.70 -0.59
CA MET A 113 -10.17 15.81 0.38
C MET A 113 -9.09 15.55 1.44
N GLY A 114 -8.93 14.28 1.85
CA GLY A 114 -8.05 13.89 2.95
C GLY A 114 -8.63 14.20 4.34
N GLY A 115 -8.07 13.54 5.37
CA GLY A 115 -8.59 13.55 6.73
C GLY A 115 -9.84 12.67 6.89
N VAL A 116 -10.28 12.42 8.13
CA VAL A 116 -11.44 11.54 8.38
C VAL A 116 -12.74 12.30 8.17
N GLU A 117 -12.92 13.45 8.82
CA GLU A 117 -14.12 14.26 8.65
C GLU A 117 -13.81 15.59 7.92
N PRO A 118 -14.67 16.05 7.04
CA PRO A 118 -16.02 15.56 6.73
C PRO A 118 -16.07 14.49 5.63
N ALA A 119 -14.93 13.95 5.18
CA ALA A 119 -14.86 13.03 4.05
C ALA A 119 -15.70 11.75 4.31
N ARG A 120 -15.59 11.15 5.51
CA ARG A 120 -16.41 9.98 5.89
C ARG A 120 -17.90 10.29 5.78
N THR A 121 -18.35 11.41 6.37
CA THR A 121 -19.74 11.82 6.30
C THR A 121 -20.23 11.96 4.85
N TYR A 122 -19.43 12.56 3.96
CA TYR A 122 -19.81 12.72 2.55
C TYR A 122 -19.82 11.41 1.77
N ILE A 123 -18.89 10.50 2.04
CA ILE A 123 -18.88 9.16 1.45
C ILE A 123 -20.15 8.38 1.87
N VAL A 124 -20.47 8.37 3.15
CA VAL A 124 -21.66 7.68 3.68
C VAL A 124 -22.93 8.22 3.04
N GLN A 125 -23.12 9.55 3.06
CA GLN A 125 -24.30 10.19 2.47
C GLN A 125 -24.40 9.97 0.95
N ALA A 126 -23.28 9.95 0.22
CA ALA A 126 -23.27 9.65 -1.19
C ALA A 126 -23.75 8.22 -1.47
N LEU A 127 -23.25 7.23 -0.72
CA LEU A 127 -23.65 5.82 -0.85
C LEU A 127 -25.13 5.63 -0.48
N GLU A 128 -25.62 6.28 0.59
CA GLU A 128 -27.02 6.26 0.99
C GLU A 128 -27.94 6.88 -0.08
N ALA A 129 -27.44 7.87 -0.82
CA ALA A 129 -28.15 8.50 -1.94
C ALA A 129 -28.01 7.71 -3.27
N GLY A 130 -27.44 6.49 -3.25
CA GLY A 130 -27.29 5.66 -4.44
C GLY A 130 -26.18 6.13 -5.41
N LYS A 131 -25.27 7.02 -4.97
CA LYS A 131 -24.17 7.51 -5.80
C LYS A 131 -22.95 6.61 -5.62
N GLN A 132 -22.29 6.28 -6.73
CA GLN A 132 -21.04 5.54 -6.73
C GLN A 132 -19.91 6.38 -6.13
N VAL A 133 -18.89 5.75 -5.54
CA VAL A 133 -17.79 6.46 -4.88
C VAL A 133 -16.44 5.98 -5.39
N VAL A 134 -15.54 6.93 -5.65
CA VAL A 134 -14.10 6.70 -5.81
C VAL A 134 -13.37 7.54 -4.78
N THR A 135 -12.50 6.95 -3.98
CA THR A 135 -11.75 7.68 -2.94
C THR A 135 -10.26 7.33 -2.93
N ALA A 136 -9.42 8.27 -2.55
CA ALA A 136 -8.00 8.06 -2.25
C ALA A 136 -7.71 8.21 -0.74
N ASN A 137 -8.73 8.24 0.10
CA ASN A 137 -8.64 8.63 1.50
C ASN A 137 -8.29 7.43 2.40
N LYS A 138 -7.00 7.21 2.58
CA LYS A 138 -6.49 6.13 3.44
C LYS A 138 -6.88 6.30 4.92
N ASP A 139 -7.06 7.57 5.38
CA ASP A 139 -7.40 7.83 6.78
C ASP A 139 -8.81 7.31 7.09
N VAL A 140 -9.77 7.60 6.22
CA VAL A 140 -11.15 7.09 6.32
C VAL A 140 -11.17 5.56 6.21
N LEU A 141 -10.46 4.99 5.23
CA LEU A 141 -10.51 3.55 4.99
C LEU A 141 -9.81 2.72 6.07
N ALA A 142 -8.73 3.24 6.66
CA ALA A 142 -8.02 2.54 7.74
C ALA A 142 -8.80 2.50 9.06
N GLU A 143 -9.71 3.44 9.29
CA GLU A 143 -10.53 3.53 10.51
C GLU A 143 -11.95 2.98 10.29
N HIS A 144 -12.57 3.31 9.15
CA HIS A 144 -13.98 3.06 8.87
C HIS A 144 -14.21 2.21 7.61
N GLY A 145 -13.18 1.61 7.03
CA GLY A 145 -13.28 0.90 5.74
C GLY A 145 -14.35 -0.18 5.74
N GLN A 146 -14.44 -1.00 6.80
CA GLN A 146 -15.43 -2.07 6.89
C GLN A 146 -16.87 -1.55 6.93
N GLU A 147 -17.14 -0.46 7.66
CA GLU A 147 -18.44 0.21 7.70
C GLU A 147 -18.86 0.68 6.30
N ILE A 148 -17.95 1.37 5.62
CA ILE A 148 -18.18 1.95 4.30
C ILE A 148 -18.36 0.89 3.22
N LEU A 149 -17.54 -0.17 3.23
CA LEU A 149 -17.65 -1.28 2.28
C LEU A 149 -18.98 -2.02 2.46
N THR A 150 -19.40 -2.27 3.71
CA THR A 150 -20.69 -2.89 4.01
C THR A 150 -21.85 -2.02 3.55
N LEU A 151 -21.77 -0.70 3.78
CA LEU A 151 -22.80 0.23 3.32
C LEU A 151 -22.90 0.25 1.79
N ALA A 152 -21.75 0.30 1.09
CA ALA A 152 -21.72 0.28 -0.36
C ALA A 152 -22.38 -0.99 -0.94
N GLU A 153 -22.09 -2.19 -0.40
CA GLU A 153 -22.76 -3.43 -0.81
C GLU A 153 -24.27 -3.38 -0.54
N ASN A 154 -24.68 -2.93 0.64
CA ASN A 154 -26.11 -2.85 1.00
C ASN A 154 -26.87 -1.84 0.14
N SER A 155 -26.24 -0.78 -0.31
CA SER A 155 -26.82 0.24 -1.18
C SER A 155 -26.73 -0.11 -2.67
N GLY A 156 -26.10 -1.24 -3.05
CA GLY A 156 -25.87 -1.60 -4.43
C GLY A 156 -24.93 -0.63 -5.16
N CYS A 157 -24.07 0.08 -4.42
CA CYS A 157 -23.15 1.07 -4.97
C CYS A 157 -21.73 0.54 -5.07
N ASP A 158 -21.00 1.00 -6.08
CA ASP A 158 -19.55 0.79 -6.16
C ASP A 158 -18.80 1.73 -5.22
N ILE A 159 -17.75 1.19 -4.60
CA ILE A 159 -16.67 1.98 -4.00
C ILE A 159 -15.32 1.45 -4.46
N GLN A 160 -14.52 2.32 -5.08
CA GLN A 160 -13.18 1.99 -5.55
C GLN A 160 -12.14 2.92 -4.89
N PHE A 161 -10.96 2.37 -4.56
CA PHE A 161 -9.99 3.10 -3.73
C PHE A 161 -8.53 2.68 -3.97
N GLU A 162 -8.17 2.37 -5.23
CA GLU A 162 -6.80 1.97 -5.59
C GLU A 162 -5.76 2.99 -5.12
N ALA A 163 -6.07 4.28 -5.28
CA ALA A 163 -5.16 5.37 -4.94
C ALA A 163 -4.95 5.58 -3.43
N ALA A 164 -5.71 4.92 -2.57
CA ALA A 164 -5.56 5.02 -1.11
C ALA A 164 -4.28 4.34 -0.60
N VAL A 165 -3.76 3.33 -1.32
CA VAL A 165 -2.56 2.59 -0.95
C VAL A 165 -1.54 2.62 -2.08
N ALA A 166 -0.29 3.00 -1.76
CA ALA A 166 0.86 2.94 -2.66
C ALA A 166 0.69 3.74 -3.99
N GLY A 167 -0.16 4.75 -4.02
CA GLY A 167 -0.28 5.73 -5.10
C GLY A 167 -0.59 5.11 -6.46
N ALA A 168 0.39 5.09 -7.38
CA ALA A 168 0.21 4.54 -8.73
C ALA A 168 0.37 3.02 -8.82
N ILE A 169 0.78 2.34 -7.75
CA ILE A 169 0.96 0.89 -7.74
C ILE A 169 -0.41 0.22 -7.69
N PRO A 170 -0.77 -0.62 -8.68
CA PRO A 170 -2.01 -1.37 -8.62
C PRO A 170 -1.87 -2.50 -7.58
N ILE A 171 -2.43 -2.34 -6.39
CA ILE A 171 -2.38 -3.33 -5.31
C ILE A 171 -3.74 -3.70 -4.74
N ILE A 172 -4.64 -2.74 -4.59
CA ILE A 172 -5.98 -3.02 -4.04
C ILE A 172 -6.76 -3.96 -4.95
N ARG A 173 -6.76 -3.66 -6.25
CA ARG A 173 -7.44 -4.49 -7.25
C ARG A 173 -6.80 -5.86 -7.41
N PRO A 174 -5.48 -6.02 -7.51
CA PRO A 174 -4.84 -7.33 -7.46
C PRO A 174 -5.21 -8.15 -6.22
N LEU A 175 -5.22 -7.58 -5.01
CA LEU A 175 -5.63 -8.28 -3.80
C LEU A 175 -7.10 -8.76 -3.86
N LYS A 176 -8.00 -7.94 -4.43
CA LYS A 176 -9.42 -8.23 -4.54
C LYS A 176 -9.78 -9.17 -5.70
N GLN A 177 -9.01 -9.18 -6.79
CA GLN A 177 -9.36 -9.83 -8.04
C GLN A 177 -8.26 -10.77 -8.56
N SER A 178 -7.08 -10.25 -8.92
CA SER A 178 -6.06 -11.05 -9.62
C SER A 178 -5.46 -12.15 -8.76
N LEU A 179 -5.33 -11.92 -7.47
CA LEU A 179 -4.80 -12.85 -6.48
C LEU A 179 -5.89 -13.60 -5.70
N ALA A 180 -7.17 -13.38 -6.03
CA ALA A 180 -8.29 -14.00 -5.33
C ALA A 180 -8.33 -15.54 -5.45
N GLY A 181 -7.64 -16.11 -6.42
CA GLY A 181 -7.48 -17.55 -6.59
C GLY A 181 -6.44 -18.19 -5.67
N SER A 182 -5.72 -17.41 -4.84
CA SER A 182 -4.72 -17.89 -3.90
C SER A 182 -5.06 -17.47 -2.47
N MET A 183 -4.79 -18.34 -1.50
CA MET A 183 -4.79 -17.94 -0.09
C MET A 183 -3.53 -17.12 0.18
N LEU A 184 -3.73 -15.84 0.43
CA LEU A 184 -2.62 -14.95 0.81
C LEU A 184 -2.25 -15.22 2.27
N THR A 185 -0.95 -15.32 2.54
CA THR A 185 -0.42 -15.61 3.86
C THR A 185 0.47 -14.51 4.40
N GLU A 186 1.10 -13.72 3.51
CA GLU A 186 1.97 -12.62 3.90
C GLU A 186 1.90 -11.46 2.91
N ILE A 187 1.93 -10.25 3.43
CA ILE A 187 2.21 -9.02 2.67
C ILE A 187 3.31 -8.25 3.37
N MET A 188 4.31 -7.83 2.62
CA MET A 188 5.34 -6.90 3.05
C MET A 188 5.41 -5.71 2.11
N GLY A 189 5.41 -4.49 2.65
CA GLY A 189 5.41 -3.30 1.81
C GLY A 189 6.36 -2.20 2.25
N ILE A 190 7.16 -1.69 1.30
CA ILE A 190 7.76 -0.37 1.38
C ILE A 190 6.69 0.59 0.85
N VAL A 191 5.85 1.12 1.74
CA VAL A 191 4.65 1.89 1.36
C VAL A 191 4.72 3.37 1.75
N ASN A 192 5.90 3.81 2.21
CA ASN A 192 6.20 5.22 2.44
C ASN A 192 7.48 5.63 1.72
N GLY A 193 7.36 6.52 0.73
CA GLY A 193 8.48 6.95 -0.12
C GLY A 193 9.49 7.82 0.61
N THR A 194 9.07 8.63 1.59
CA THR A 194 9.93 9.52 2.38
C THR A 194 10.93 8.72 3.20
N THR A 195 10.46 7.73 3.94
CA THR A 195 11.32 6.88 4.78
C THR A 195 12.23 5.99 3.94
N ASN A 196 11.75 5.47 2.81
CA ASN A 196 12.61 4.71 1.91
C ASN A 196 13.71 5.58 1.29
N TYR A 197 13.41 6.83 0.94
CA TYR A 197 14.41 7.80 0.47
C TYR A 197 15.48 8.05 1.55
N ILE A 198 15.06 8.36 2.78
CA ILE A 198 15.98 8.61 3.91
C ILE A 198 16.91 7.42 4.12
N LEU A 199 16.36 6.21 4.27
CA LEU A 199 17.16 4.99 4.48
C LEU A 199 18.08 4.66 3.29
N THR A 200 17.66 4.98 2.05
CA THR A 200 18.50 4.84 0.87
C THR A 200 19.70 5.78 0.94
N LYS A 201 19.51 7.06 1.28
CA LYS A 201 20.61 8.04 1.40
C LYS A 201 21.56 7.71 2.55
N MET A 202 21.04 7.24 3.68
CA MET A 202 21.87 6.75 4.77
C MET A 202 22.74 5.55 4.33
N SER A 203 22.18 4.63 3.56
CA SER A 203 22.86 3.41 3.14
C SER A 203 23.86 3.63 1.99
N GLU A 204 23.54 4.46 1.01
CA GLU A 204 24.34 4.62 -0.21
C GLU A 204 25.31 5.80 -0.14
N GLU A 205 24.89 6.91 0.47
CA GLU A 205 25.69 8.14 0.56
C GLU A 205 26.34 8.32 1.95
N GLY A 206 26.05 7.44 2.91
CA GLY A 206 26.62 7.49 4.27
C GLY A 206 26.11 8.67 5.11
N MET A 207 25.00 9.28 4.72
CA MET A 207 24.40 10.40 5.46
C MET A 207 23.92 9.93 6.83
N ASP A 208 23.94 10.85 7.81
CA ASP A 208 23.19 10.60 9.03
C ASP A 208 21.68 10.84 8.81
N TYR A 209 20.86 10.40 9.78
CA TYR A 209 19.40 10.53 9.69
C TYR A 209 18.94 11.98 9.51
N LYS A 210 19.55 12.95 10.22
CA LYS A 210 19.15 14.36 10.17
C LYS A 210 19.48 14.99 8.81
N GLU A 211 20.65 14.67 8.28
CA GLU A 211 21.07 15.13 6.93
C GLU A 211 20.16 14.57 5.85
N ALA A 212 19.85 13.26 5.90
CA ALA A 212 18.97 12.61 4.95
C ALA A 212 17.52 13.14 5.01
N LEU A 213 17.01 13.42 6.22
CA LEU A 213 15.69 14.04 6.42
C LEU A 213 15.67 15.48 5.87
N ALA A 214 16.69 16.29 6.15
CA ALA A 214 16.78 17.65 5.63
C ALA A 214 16.78 17.66 4.09
N LYS A 215 17.52 16.76 3.46
CA LYS A 215 17.55 16.60 2.01
C LYS A 215 16.19 16.13 1.45
N ALA A 216 15.48 15.23 2.15
CA ALA A 216 14.13 14.81 1.78
C ALA A 216 13.14 15.99 1.82
N THR A 217 13.26 16.86 2.83
CA THR A 217 12.43 18.08 2.95
C THR A 217 12.73 19.09 1.84
N GLU A 218 14.01 19.33 1.54
CA GLU A 218 14.42 20.22 0.44
C GLU A 218 13.84 19.77 -0.92
N LEU A 219 13.82 18.46 -1.17
CA LEU A 219 13.27 17.87 -2.39
C LEU A 219 11.75 17.73 -2.39
N GLY A 220 11.08 18.09 -1.29
CA GLY A 220 9.62 18.02 -1.17
C GLY A 220 9.07 16.61 -0.96
N TYR A 221 9.91 15.65 -0.56
CA TYR A 221 9.46 14.31 -0.15
C TYR A 221 8.92 14.31 1.29
N ALA A 222 9.50 15.12 2.18
CA ALA A 222 9.02 15.30 3.55
C ALA A 222 8.37 16.69 3.70
N GLU A 223 7.26 16.76 4.45
CA GLU A 223 6.65 18.01 4.89
C GLU A 223 7.40 18.61 6.09
N ALA A 224 7.00 19.81 6.51
CA ALA A 224 7.60 20.48 7.67
C ALA A 224 7.43 19.67 8.98
N ASP A 225 6.30 18.95 9.10
CA ASP A 225 6.09 17.93 10.13
C ASP A 225 6.10 16.55 9.47
N PRO A 226 7.22 15.81 9.51
CA PRO A 226 7.36 14.51 8.89
C PRO A 226 6.89 13.35 9.80
N THR A 227 6.32 13.62 10.96
CA THR A 227 5.99 12.62 12.00
C THR A 227 5.17 11.46 11.43
N ALA A 228 4.17 11.74 10.60
CA ALA A 228 3.34 10.69 10.01
C ALA A 228 4.13 9.70 9.15
N ASP A 229 5.21 10.18 8.50
CA ASP A 229 6.10 9.35 7.70
C ASP A 229 7.11 8.62 8.59
N VAL A 230 7.91 9.37 9.35
CA VAL A 230 9.10 8.83 10.04
C VAL A 230 8.76 7.94 11.24
N GLU A 231 7.59 8.13 11.86
CA GLU A 231 7.08 7.26 12.94
C GLU A 231 6.22 6.09 12.40
N GLY A 232 6.03 6.00 11.06
CA GLY A 232 5.39 4.86 10.40
C GLY A 232 3.87 4.92 10.34
N TYR A 233 3.22 6.03 10.73
CA TYR A 233 1.75 6.13 10.76
C TYR A 233 1.12 6.07 9.36
N ASP A 234 1.75 6.66 8.35
CA ASP A 234 1.31 6.54 6.96
C ASP A 234 1.35 5.08 6.47
N ALA A 235 2.44 4.38 6.77
CA ALA A 235 2.59 2.96 6.46
C ALA A 235 1.60 2.09 7.24
N GLY A 236 1.32 2.46 8.51
CA GLY A 236 0.35 1.78 9.38
C GLY A 236 -1.06 1.79 8.81
N ARG A 237 -1.54 2.94 8.31
CA ARG A 237 -2.85 3.03 7.65
C ARG A 237 -2.92 2.14 6.41
N LYS A 238 -1.90 2.17 5.58
CA LYS A 238 -1.86 1.40 4.33
C LYS A 238 -1.81 -0.10 4.58
N ILE A 239 -1.02 -0.57 5.57
CA ILE A 239 -0.97 -2.00 5.87
C ILE A 239 -2.25 -2.50 6.53
N ALA A 240 -2.95 -1.68 7.31
CA ALA A 240 -4.25 -2.04 7.87
C ALA A 240 -5.29 -2.31 6.77
N ILE A 241 -5.33 -1.43 5.75
CA ILE A 241 -6.21 -1.60 4.59
C ILE A 241 -5.86 -2.89 3.84
N MET A 242 -4.59 -3.10 3.52
CA MET A 242 -4.14 -4.31 2.80
C MET A 242 -4.40 -5.58 3.61
N SER A 243 -4.19 -5.56 4.92
CA SER A 243 -4.45 -6.67 5.83
C SER A 243 -5.93 -7.06 5.84
N SER A 244 -6.81 -6.06 5.92
CA SER A 244 -8.25 -6.29 5.89
C SER A 244 -8.71 -6.98 4.60
N LEU A 245 -8.16 -6.56 3.45
CA LEU A 245 -8.49 -7.14 2.15
C LEU A 245 -7.90 -8.55 1.97
N ALA A 246 -6.61 -8.73 2.29
CA ALA A 246 -5.92 -10.00 2.10
C ALA A 246 -6.53 -11.13 2.94
N PHE A 247 -6.91 -10.84 4.18
CA PHE A 247 -7.41 -11.86 5.11
C PHE A 247 -8.93 -11.82 5.29
N ASN A 248 -9.63 -10.94 4.55
CA ASN A 248 -11.09 -10.79 4.63
C ASN A 248 -11.59 -10.63 6.07
N SER A 249 -10.86 -9.90 6.90
CA SER A 249 -11.12 -9.68 8.32
C SER A 249 -10.92 -8.21 8.64
N LYS A 250 -11.67 -7.70 9.63
CA LYS A 250 -11.54 -6.31 10.02
C LYS A 250 -10.20 -6.08 10.72
N VAL A 251 -9.35 -5.24 10.13
CA VAL A 251 -8.12 -4.70 10.74
C VAL A 251 -8.16 -3.19 10.60
N THR A 252 -8.00 -2.48 11.72
CA THR A 252 -8.00 -1.02 11.77
C THR A 252 -6.61 -0.47 12.03
N PHE A 253 -6.44 0.83 11.85
CA PHE A 253 -5.16 1.49 12.15
C PHE A 253 -4.72 1.28 13.61
N SER A 254 -5.65 1.25 14.55
CA SER A 254 -5.35 1.03 15.98
C SER A 254 -4.83 -0.37 16.30
N ASP A 255 -5.04 -1.35 15.42
CA ASP A 255 -4.55 -2.72 15.59
C ASP A 255 -3.09 -2.88 15.16
N VAL A 256 -2.52 -1.89 14.46
CA VAL A 256 -1.17 -1.97 13.91
C VAL A 256 -0.13 -1.59 14.97
N TYR A 257 0.80 -2.50 15.25
CA TYR A 257 2.00 -2.14 16.01
C TYR A 257 2.95 -1.31 15.15
N MET A 258 3.48 -0.19 15.68
CA MET A 258 4.29 0.75 14.88
C MET A 258 5.59 1.13 15.58
N GLU A 259 6.69 1.08 14.81
CA GLU A 259 7.99 1.67 15.13
C GLU A 259 8.50 2.46 13.93
N GLY A 260 8.95 3.70 14.16
CA GLY A 260 9.53 4.56 13.13
C GLY A 260 11.02 4.35 12.89
N ILE A 261 11.60 5.18 12.03
CA ILE A 261 13.02 5.14 11.66
C ILE A 261 13.89 6.13 12.42
N THR A 262 13.32 6.94 13.31
CA THR A 262 14.01 8.05 14.00
C THR A 262 15.18 7.60 14.87
N LYS A 263 15.22 6.32 15.25
CA LYS A 263 16.27 5.71 16.07
C LYS A 263 17.36 5.00 15.26
N ILE A 264 17.20 4.90 13.94
CA ILE A 264 18.18 4.23 13.08
C ILE A 264 19.40 5.13 12.91
N THR A 265 20.58 4.57 13.14
CA THR A 265 21.86 5.27 13.07
C THR A 265 22.69 4.82 11.85
N SER A 266 23.69 5.62 11.48
CA SER A 266 24.67 5.23 10.45
C SER A 266 25.45 3.97 10.82
N ASP A 267 25.66 3.72 12.12
CA ASP A 267 26.30 2.50 12.60
C ASP A 267 25.40 1.27 12.38
N ASP A 268 24.07 1.38 12.59
CA ASP A 268 23.15 0.30 12.30
C ASP A 268 23.17 -0.06 10.82
N ILE A 269 23.18 0.94 9.93
CA ILE A 269 23.30 0.76 8.49
C ILE A 269 24.60 0.05 8.12
N ARG A 270 25.73 0.48 8.72
CA ARG A 270 27.04 -0.12 8.45
C ARG A 270 27.08 -1.59 8.86
N TYR A 271 26.58 -1.93 10.06
CA TYR A 271 26.54 -3.32 10.51
C TYR A 271 25.57 -4.17 9.71
N ALA A 272 24.40 -3.64 9.37
CA ALA A 272 23.48 -4.35 8.47
C ALA A 272 24.19 -4.78 7.20
N LYS A 273 24.91 -3.86 6.55
CA LYS A 273 25.69 -4.14 5.33
C LYS A 273 26.81 -5.16 5.55
N GLU A 274 27.54 -5.10 6.68
CA GLU A 274 28.55 -6.10 7.01
C GLU A 274 27.99 -7.53 7.13
N PHE A 275 26.73 -7.64 7.54
CA PHE A 275 26.03 -8.93 7.66
C PHE A 275 25.24 -9.31 6.41
N GLY A 276 25.33 -8.56 5.31
CA GLY A 276 24.62 -8.83 4.05
C GLY A 276 23.13 -8.45 4.09
N TYR A 277 22.76 -7.44 4.89
CA TYR A 277 21.41 -6.94 5.02
C TYR A 277 21.31 -5.46 4.62
N VAL A 278 20.11 -5.06 4.27
CA VAL A 278 19.69 -3.66 4.16
C VAL A 278 18.57 -3.36 5.15
N ILE A 279 18.49 -2.13 5.62
CA ILE A 279 17.40 -1.67 6.51
C ILE A 279 16.31 -1.01 5.67
N LYS A 280 15.06 -1.46 5.84
CA LYS A 280 13.86 -0.85 5.25
C LYS A 280 12.81 -0.64 6.32
N LEU A 281 11.99 0.42 6.19
CA LEU A 281 10.73 0.50 6.95
C LEU A 281 9.68 -0.31 6.22
N LEU A 282 9.18 -1.37 6.85
CA LEU A 282 8.22 -2.27 6.24
C LEU A 282 6.91 -2.28 7.01
N GLY A 283 5.79 -2.15 6.27
CA GLY A 283 4.51 -2.65 6.73
C GLY A 283 4.45 -4.15 6.47
N VAL A 284 4.19 -4.92 7.49
CA VAL A 284 4.15 -6.40 7.42
C VAL A 284 2.83 -6.88 7.98
N THR A 285 2.15 -7.77 7.26
CA THR A 285 1.02 -8.51 7.80
C THR A 285 1.10 -9.97 7.40
N LYS A 286 0.81 -10.87 8.34
CA LYS A 286 0.85 -12.33 8.18
C LYS A 286 -0.39 -12.96 8.80
N LEU A 287 -0.85 -14.07 8.19
CA LEU A 287 -1.84 -14.95 8.79
C LEU A 287 -1.11 -16.16 9.40
N VAL A 288 -1.04 -16.24 10.72
CA VAL A 288 -0.33 -17.29 11.46
C VAL A 288 -1.29 -17.94 12.44
N ASP A 289 -1.51 -19.25 12.33
CA ASP A 289 -2.39 -20.04 13.22
C ASP A 289 -3.80 -19.45 13.37
N GLY A 290 -4.37 -18.92 12.29
CA GLY A 290 -5.69 -18.30 12.28
C GLY A 290 -5.78 -16.94 13.02
N LYS A 291 -4.65 -16.31 13.28
CA LYS A 291 -4.55 -14.94 13.83
C LYS A 291 -3.77 -14.04 12.86
N ILE A 292 -4.10 -12.77 12.82
CA ILE A 292 -3.42 -11.77 11.99
C ILE A 292 -2.31 -11.11 12.80
N GLU A 293 -1.10 -11.16 12.29
CA GLU A 293 0.00 -10.28 12.72
C GLU A 293 0.03 -9.06 11.81
N VAL A 294 0.03 -7.85 12.36
CA VAL A 294 0.12 -6.61 11.59
C VAL A 294 1.01 -5.61 12.29
N LYS A 295 2.06 -5.17 11.60
CA LYS A 295 3.08 -4.28 12.19
C LYS A 295 3.80 -3.44 11.14
N VAL A 296 4.30 -2.28 11.58
CA VAL A 296 5.21 -1.41 10.82
C VAL A 296 6.46 -1.21 11.65
N HIS A 297 7.60 -1.53 11.11
CA HIS A 297 8.88 -1.33 11.81
C HIS A 297 10.07 -1.35 10.84
N PRO A 298 11.21 -0.76 11.21
CA PRO A 298 12.48 -1.02 10.55
C PRO A 298 12.80 -2.52 10.59
N MET A 299 13.27 -3.06 9.48
CA MET A 299 13.64 -4.46 9.36
C MET A 299 14.94 -4.62 8.58
N LEU A 300 15.85 -5.47 9.06
CA LEU A 300 16.97 -5.97 8.29
C LEU A 300 16.46 -7.03 7.31
N ILE A 301 16.57 -6.78 6.01
CA ILE A 301 16.23 -7.75 4.97
C ILE A 301 17.48 -8.16 4.20
N PRO A 302 17.65 -9.45 3.81
CA PRO A 302 18.79 -9.89 3.02
C PRO A 302 18.95 -9.08 1.73
N GLU A 303 20.18 -8.81 1.31
CA GLU A 303 20.44 -8.06 0.07
C GLU A 303 19.85 -8.73 -1.17
N GLN A 304 19.64 -10.06 -1.13
CA GLN A 304 19.02 -10.84 -2.20
C GLN A 304 17.48 -10.76 -2.22
N HIS A 305 16.86 -10.25 -1.15
CA HIS A 305 15.40 -10.11 -1.11
C HIS A 305 14.92 -9.08 -2.13
N PRO A 306 13.85 -9.30 -2.91
CA PRO A 306 13.38 -8.38 -3.93
C PRO A 306 13.16 -6.94 -3.42
N LEU A 307 12.62 -6.77 -2.21
CA LEU A 307 12.42 -5.45 -1.59
C LEU A 307 13.74 -4.71 -1.27
N ALA A 308 14.87 -5.40 -1.17
CA ALA A 308 16.17 -4.78 -0.91
C ALA A 308 16.60 -3.84 -2.04
N THR A 309 16.18 -4.13 -3.27
CA THR A 309 16.54 -3.38 -4.49
C THR A 309 15.73 -2.10 -4.66
N VAL A 310 14.66 -1.89 -3.89
CA VAL A 310 13.77 -0.73 -3.98
C VAL A 310 14.43 0.49 -3.34
N ARG A 311 14.76 1.50 -4.13
CA ARG A 311 15.57 2.66 -3.74
C ARG A 311 14.80 3.97 -3.83
N ASP A 312 15.37 5.01 -3.28
CA ASP A 312 14.84 6.38 -3.29
C ASP A 312 13.38 6.44 -2.80
N SER A 313 12.54 7.24 -3.46
CA SER A 313 11.12 7.40 -3.10
C SER A 313 10.19 6.36 -3.74
N PHE A 314 10.73 5.27 -4.31
CA PHE A 314 9.91 4.19 -4.83
C PHE A 314 9.27 3.37 -3.71
N ASN A 315 8.05 2.93 -3.97
CA ASN A 315 7.32 1.99 -3.13
C ASN A 315 7.28 0.62 -3.81
N ALA A 316 7.12 -0.42 -3.00
CA ALA A 316 6.86 -1.76 -3.49
C ALA A 316 6.05 -2.56 -2.46
N VAL A 317 5.20 -3.44 -2.96
CA VAL A 317 4.44 -4.38 -2.15
C VAL A 317 4.76 -5.80 -2.64
N PHE A 318 5.25 -6.61 -1.73
CA PHE A 318 5.54 -8.02 -1.92
C PHE A 318 4.42 -8.82 -1.26
N VAL A 319 3.87 -9.77 -2.00
CA VAL A 319 2.74 -10.60 -1.56
C VAL A 319 3.13 -12.06 -1.72
N HIS A 320 2.92 -12.85 -0.68
CA HIS A 320 3.07 -14.30 -0.72
C HIS A 320 1.73 -15.00 -0.53
N GLY A 321 1.47 -16.02 -1.33
CA GLY A 321 0.28 -16.84 -1.24
C GLY A 321 0.54 -18.30 -1.57
N GLU A 322 -0.24 -19.20 -0.97
CA GLU A 322 0.00 -20.66 -1.05
C GLU A 322 0.02 -21.24 -2.48
N ALA A 323 -0.71 -20.61 -3.41
CA ALA A 323 -0.83 -21.09 -4.78
C ALA A 323 -0.10 -20.21 -5.81
N CYS A 324 0.11 -18.94 -5.52
CA CYS A 324 0.75 -18.00 -6.45
C CYS A 324 2.23 -17.76 -6.13
N ASP A 325 2.76 -18.37 -5.04
CA ASP A 325 4.07 -18.05 -4.51
C ASP A 325 4.25 -16.53 -4.31
N ASP A 326 5.33 -15.96 -4.81
CA ASP A 326 5.72 -14.59 -4.62
C ASP A 326 5.30 -13.69 -5.79
N ALA A 327 4.67 -12.57 -5.47
CA ALA A 327 4.41 -11.49 -6.42
C ALA A 327 4.89 -10.15 -5.86
N MET A 328 5.45 -9.29 -6.69
CA MET A 328 5.89 -7.95 -6.28
C MET A 328 5.35 -6.89 -7.24
N PHE A 329 4.81 -5.83 -6.67
CA PHE A 329 4.31 -4.64 -7.37
C PHE A 329 5.15 -3.44 -6.96
N MET A 330 5.75 -2.74 -7.91
CA MET A 330 6.66 -1.63 -7.64
C MET A 330 6.33 -0.42 -8.51
N GLY A 331 6.45 0.78 -7.94
CA GLY A 331 6.20 2.03 -8.67
C GLY A 331 6.32 3.29 -7.81
N ARG A 332 5.75 4.40 -8.29
CA ARG A 332 5.66 5.65 -7.54
C ARG A 332 4.55 5.57 -6.50
N GLY A 333 4.91 5.69 -5.21
CA GLY A 333 3.96 5.62 -4.10
C GLY A 333 3.14 6.89 -3.88
N ALA A 334 3.50 8.02 -4.48
CA ALA A 334 2.84 9.31 -4.37
C ALA A 334 3.15 10.19 -5.59
N GLY A 335 2.45 11.33 -5.67
CA GLY A 335 2.64 12.33 -6.73
C GLY A 335 1.33 12.69 -7.45
N LYS A 336 1.26 13.91 -7.99
CA LYS A 336 0.05 14.43 -8.65
C LYS A 336 -0.49 13.49 -9.73
N MET A 337 0.31 13.22 -10.74
CA MET A 337 -0.11 12.40 -11.90
C MET A 337 -0.17 10.90 -11.58
N PRO A 338 0.82 10.31 -10.85
CA PRO A 338 0.75 8.90 -10.45
C PRO A 338 -0.53 8.56 -9.68
N THR A 339 -0.87 9.33 -8.64
CA THR A 339 -2.07 9.11 -7.83
C THR A 339 -3.35 9.38 -8.63
N ALA A 340 -3.37 10.46 -9.45
CA ALA A 340 -4.50 10.76 -10.32
C ALA A 340 -4.75 9.64 -11.35
N SER A 341 -3.69 9.00 -11.86
CA SER A 341 -3.83 7.86 -12.78
C SER A 341 -4.52 6.66 -12.14
N ALA A 342 -4.24 6.36 -10.86
CA ALA A 342 -4.93 5.28 -10.14
C ALA A 342 -6.42 5.61 -9.93
N VAL A 343 -6.73 6.87 -9.55
CA VAL A 343 -8.12 7.37 -9.45
C VAL A 343 -8.85 7.25 -10.79
N MET A 344 -8.19 7.63 -11.89
CA MET A 344 -8.80 7.48 -13.24
C MET A 344 -9.06 6.02 -13.59
N GLY A 345 -8.20 5.09 -13.18
CA GLY A 345 -8.42 3.66 -13.32
C GLY A 345 -9.69 3.19 -12.60
N ASP A 346 -9.91 3.69 -11.39
CA ASP A 346 -11.12 3.41 -10.60
C ASP A 346 -12.38 4.02 -11.24
N ILE A 347 -12.29 5.28 -11.69
CA ILE A 347 -13.39 5.95 -12.41
C ILE A 347 -13.81 5.14 -13.64
N ILE A 348 -12.87 4.65 -14.44
CA ILE A 348 -13.16 3.83 -15.64
C ILE A 348 -13.90 2.53 -15.26
N ILE A 349 -13.57 1.90 -14.14
CA ILE A 349 -14.28 0.71 -13.66
C ILE A 349 -15.70 1.06 -13.29
N VAL A 350 -15.88 2.10 -12.46
CA VAL A 350 -17.21 2.55 -12.03
C VAL A 350 -18.07 2.95 -13.23
N MET A 351 -17.50 3.68 -14.19
CA MET A 351 -18.21 4.04 -15.42
C MET A 351 -18.70 2.79 -16.19
N ARG A 352 -17.85 1.77 -16.33
CA ARG A 352 -18.25 0.50 -16.97
C ARG A 352 -19.39 -0.16 -16.21
N ASN A 353 -19.31 -0.21 -14.89
CA ASN A 353 -20.31 -0.83 -14.05
C ASN A 353 -21.65 -0.10 -14.15
N ILE A 354 -21.65 1.24 -14.19
CA ILE A 354 -22.86 2.04 -14.44
C ILE A 354 -23.47 1.72 -15.80
N VAL A 355 -22.66 1.72 -16.88
CA VAL A 355 -23.13 1.46 -18.24
C VAL A 355 -23.75 0.07 -18.41
N HIS A 356 -23.21 -0.92 -17.68
CA HIS A 356 -23.66 -2.31 -17.77
C HIS A 356 -24.61 -2.74 -16.64
N ASP A 357 -25.08 -1.78 -15.83
CA ASP A 357 -25.94 -2.04 -14.66
C ASP A 357 -25.38 -3.14 -13.73
N ASN A 358 -24.10 -3.05 -13.42
CA ASN A 358 -23.35 -4.06 -12.64
C ASN A 358 -22.63 -3.44 -11.44
N CYS A 359 -23.22 -2.42 -10.82
CA CYS A 359 -22.69 -1.80 -9.61
C CYS A 359 -22.92 -2.65 -8.36
N GLY A 360 -22.15 -2.37 -7.28
CA GLY A 360 -22.30 -3.02 -5.98
C GLY A 360 -21.44 -4.26 -5.75
N TRP A 361 -20.68 -4.71 -6.75
CA TRP A 361 -19.75 -5.85 -6.61
C TRP A 361 -18.36 -5.37 -6.17
N ASN A 362 -18.28 -4.90 -4.93
CA ASN A 362 -17.05 -4.26 -4.44
C ASN A 362 -15.94 -5.26 -4.07
N GLY A 363 -16.32 -6.37 -3.44
CA GLY A 363 -15.38 -7.25 -2.73
C GLY A 363 -14.62 -6.51 -1.62
N GLY A 364 -14.13 -7.22 -0.63
CA GLY A 364 -13.36 -6.64 0.47
C GLY A 364 -14.17 -6.38 1.74
N VAL A 365 -15.47 -6.66 1.74
CA VAL A 365 -16.24 -6.77 3.00
C VAL A 365 -15.72 -8.00 3.75
N ALA A 366 -15.42 -7.83 5.03
CA ALA A 366 -14.93 -8.91 5.87
C ALA A 366 -16.02 -9.96 6.09
N TYR A 367 -15.75 -11.17 5.63
CA TYR A 367 -16.60 -12.34 5.87
C TYR A 367 -15.93 -13.37 6.79
N LYS A 368 -14.70 -13.10 7.20
CA LYS A 368 -13.96 -13.84 8.22
C LYS A 368 -13.80 -12.98 9.47
N ASN A 369 -13.40 -13.61 10.56
CA ASN A 369 -13.18 -12.89 11.83
C ASN A 369 -11.89 -13.40 12.51
N TYR A 370 -10.78 -13.29 11.80
CA TYR A 370 -9.47 -13.60 12.38
C TYR A 370 -9.09 -12.51 13.39
N PRO A 371 -8.78 -12.87 14.65
CA PRO A 371 -8.34 -11.88 15.62
C PRO A 371 -6.94 -11.37 15.28
N VAL A 372 -6.69 -10.10 15.60
CA VAL A 372 -5.34 -9.55 15.55
C VAL A 372 -4.54 -10.06 16.75
N LYS A 373 -3.33 -10.55 16.48
CA LYS A 373 -2.43 -11.12 17.47
C LYS A 373 -1.71 -9.99 18.21
N PRO A 374 -1.76 -9.95 19.55
CA PRO A 374 -0.95 -9.00 20.32
C PRO A 374 0.53 -9.12 19.97
N ILE A 375 1.26 -7.98 19.97
CA ILE A 375 2.67 -7.97 19.56
C ILE A 375 3.53 -8.92 20.40
N GLU A 376 3.25 -9.05 21.69
CA GLU A 376 3.98 -9.90 22.64
C GLU A 376 3.87 -11.40 22.31
N GLU A 377 2.84 -11.80 21.54
CA GLU A 377 2.64 -13.16 21.07
C GLU A 377 3.29 -13.43 19.70
N THR A 378 3.81 -12.39 19.02
CA THR A 378 4.48 -12.55 17.73
C THR A 378 5.91 -13.05 17.90
N ARG A 379 6.45 -13.63 16.84
CA ARG A 379 7.86 -14.06 16.83
C ARG A 379 8.65 -13.19 15.86
N SER A 380 9.90 -12.92 16.23
CA SER A 380 10.85 -12.20 15.37
C SER A 380 12.27 -12.58 15.70
N ARG A 381 13.16 -12.46 14.75
CA ARG A 381 14.61 -12.43 14.99
C ARG A 381 15.00 -10.98 15.26
N TYR A 382 16.04 -10.79 16.05
CA TYR A 382 16.51 -9.47 16.46
C TYR A 382 17.98 -9.27 16.15
N PHE A 383 18.29 -8.10 15.65
CA PHE A 383 19.62 -7.50 15.65
C PHE A 383 19.72 -6.57 16.85
N LEU A 384 20.69 -6.85 17.73
CA LEU A 384 21.00 -6.02 18.90
C LEU A 384 22.40 -5.45 18.77
N ARG A 385 22.55 -4.17 19.04
CA ARG A 385 23.84 -3.51 19.17
C ARG A 385 23.99 -2.94 20.57
N LEU A 386 24.98 -3.45 21.32
CA LEU A 386 25.19 -3.18 22.74
C LEU A 386 26.58 -2.61 22.98
N GLN A 387 26.67 -1.54 23.73
CA GLN A 387 27.93 -1.05 24.30
C GLN A 387 28.14 -1.71 25.65
N VAL A 388 29.22 -2.46 25.81
CA VAL A 388 29.49 -3.24 27.00
C VAL A 388 30.86 -2.91 27.58
N ALA A 389 31.03 -3.08 28.90
CA ALA A 389 32.36 -2.95 29.54
C ALA A 389 33.29 -4.01 28.93
N ASP A 390 34.50 -3.57 28.51
CA ASP A 390 35.53 -4.46 27.98
C ASP A 390 36.25 -5.17 29.14
N LYS A 391 35.63 -6.23 29.64
CA LYS A 391 36.16 -7.06 30.70
C LYS A 391 35.79 -8.52 30.53
N PRO A 392 36.63 -9.45 31.08
CA PRO A 392 36.31 -10.87 31.05
C PRO A 392 34.92 -11.17 31.59
N GLY A 393 34.18 -12.05 30.93
CA GLY A 393 32.84 -12.47 31.33
C GLY A 393 31.69 -11.58 30.87
N ALA A 394 31.92 -10.40 30.27
CA ALA A 394 30.84 -9.52 29.80
C ALA A 394 29.91 -10.20 28.78
N LEU A 395 30.47 -10.81 27.77
CA LEU A 395 29.71 -11.59 26.78
C LEU A 395 29.00 -12.79 27.41
N ALA A 396 29.70 -13.55 28.27
CA ALA A 396 29.11 -14.73 28.92
C ALA A 396 27.89 -14.36 29.79
N ASN A 397 27.94 -13.24 30.49
CA ASN A 397 26.84 -12.78 31.33
C ASN A 397 25.62 -12.39 30.47
N ILE A 398 25.82 -11.66 29.36
CA ILE A 398 24.74 -11.28 28.44
C ILE A 398 24.15 -12.52 27.76
N ALA A 399 24.99 -13.40 27.24
CA ALA A 399 24.53 -14.64 26.61
C ALA A 399 23.77 -15.55 27.58
N GLY A 400 24.20 -15.60 28.85
CA GLY A 400 23.49 -16.34 29.91
C GLY A 400 22.08 -15.77 30.15
N VAL A 401 21.92 -14.44 30.19
CA VAL A 401 20.59 -13.82 30.33
C VAL A 401 19.70 -14.10 29.13
N LEU A 402 20.25 -13.98 27.92
CA LEU A 402 19.51 -14.28 26.70
C LEU A 402 19.03 -15.75 26.71
N GLY A 403 19.93 -16.70 26.95
CA GLY A 403 19.60 -18.13 26.96
C GLY A 403 18.59 -18.52 28.05
N ASN A 404 18.69 -17.92 29.25
CA ASN A 404 17.75 -18.17 30.35
C ASN A 404 16.35 -17.65 30.11
N ASN A 405 16.17 -16.80 29.10
CA ASN A 405 14.87 -16.27 28.64
C ASN A 405 14.48 -16.83 27.26
N ASP A 406 14.97 -17.99 26.88
CA ASP A 406 14.67 -18.67 25.61
C ASP A 406 15.06 -17.86 24.35
N VAL A 407 16.03 -16.95 24.47
CA VAL A 407 16.58 -16.18 23.35
C VAL A 407 17.85 -16.86 22.86
N SER A 408 17.76 -17.62 21.77
CA SER A 408 18.91 -18.25 21.12
C SER A 408 19.70 -17.22 20.31
N ILE A 409 21.03 -17.33 20.34
CA ILE A 409 21.95 -16.47 19.58
C ILE A 409 22.35 -17.20 18.30
N ALA A 410 21.93 -16.68 17.13
CA ALA A 410 22.35 -17.17 15.85
C ALA A 410 23.76 -16.67 15.47
N GLN A 411 24.07 -15.43 15.79
CA GLN A 411 25.36 -14.83 15.47
C GLN A 411 25.75 -13.78 16.50
N VAL A 412 27.05 -13.72 16.80
CA VAL A 412 27.61 -12.68 17.69
C VAL A 412 28.95 -12.20 17.15
N VAL A 413 29.14 -10.89 17.16
CA VAL A 413 30.42 -10.27 16.80
C VAL A 413 30.75 -9.22 17.86
N GLN A 414 31.97 -9.34 18.42
CA GLN A 414 32.53 -8.32 19.30
C GLN A 414 33.60 -7.53 18.54
N LYS A 415 33.43 -6.23 18.46
CA LYS A 415 34.41 -5.31 17.89
C LYS A 415 35.42 -4.87 18.96
N ARG A 416 36.62 -4.43 18.50
CA ARG A 416 37.66 -3.96 19.41
C ARG A 416 37.19 -2.84 20.29
N ALA A 417 37.52 -2.95 21.56
CA ALA A 417 37.24 -1.95 22.56
C ALA A 417 38.00 -0.63 22.29
N ARG A 418 37.33 0.47 22.61
CA ARG A 418 37.95 1.79 22.77
C ARG A 418 37.54 2.31 24.15
N ASP A 419 38.50 2.86 24.88
CA ASP A 419 38.26 3.47 26.20
C ASP A 419 37.58 2.56 27.22
N GLY A 420 37.85 1.24 27.17
CA GLY A 420 37.25 0.24 28.06
C GLY A 420 35.81 -0.13 27.77
N VAL A 421 35.33 0.24 26.57
CA VAL A 421 33.99 -0.14 26.06
C VAL A 421 34.15 -0.95 24.78
N ALA A 422 33.55 -2.14 24.75
CA ALA A 422 33.47 -2.97 23.54
C ALA A 422 32.06 -2.89 22.95
N GLU A 423 31.97 -2.92 21.63
CA GLU A 423 30.70 -3.03 20.93
C GLU A 423 30.40 -4.50 20.64
N LEU A 424 29.26 -4.96 21.10
CA LEU A 424 28.75 -6.30 20.91
C LEU A 424 27.52 -6.25 19.98
N VAL A 425 27.60 -6.93 18.86
CA VAL A 425 26.49 -7.08 17.91
C VAL A 425 25.99 -8.52 17.97
N VAL A 426 24.72 -8.70 18.23
CA VAL A 426 24.06 -10.02 18.35
C VAL A 426 22.91 -10.10 17.37
N ILE A 427 22.80 -11.22 16.63
CA ILE A 427 21.61 -11.61 15.89
C ILE A 427 21.02 -12.84 16.56
N THR A 428 19.73 -12.80 16.90
CA THR A 428 19.04 -13.93 17.54
C THR A 428 18.40 -14.84 16.50
N ASP A 429 18.08 -16.05 16.91
CA ASP A 429 17.07 -16.87 16.22
C ASP A 429 15.67 -16.29 16.49
N SER A 430 14.65 -16.90 15.87
CA SER A 430 13.25 -16.55 16.04
C SER A 430 12.79 -16.76 17.48
N VAL A 431 12.35 -15.71 18.14
CA VAL A 431 11.95 -15.68 19.55
C VAL A 431 10.62 -14.97 19.74
N LEU A 432 9.84 -15.37 20.75
CA LEU A 432 8.64 -14.62 21.15
C LEU A 432 9.02 -13.22 21.65
N GLU A 433 8.28 -12.22 21.19
CA GLU A 433 8.49 -10.81 21.56
C GLU A 433 8.57 -10.61 23.08
N ARG A 434 7.68 -11.25 23.85
CA ARG A 434 7.69 -11.18 25.32
C ARG A 434 9.00 -11.70 25.93
N HIS A 435 9.51 -12.85 25.47
CA HIS A 435 10.76 -13.43 25.97
C HIS A 435 11.96 -12.53 25.67
N PHE A 436 11.97 -11.96 24.45
CA PHE A 436 12.97 -10.98 24.06
C PHE A 436 12.94 -9.74 24.95
N ASN A 437 11.75 -9.18 25.22
CA ASN A 437 11.57 -8.01 26.06
C ASN A 437 11.96 -8.28 27.52
N ASP A 438 11.63 -9.45 28.05
CA ASP A 438 12.04 -9.88 29.42
C ASP A 438 13.57 -9.98 29.51
N ALA A 439 14.21 -10.64 28.54
CA ALA A 439 15.66 -10.71 28.47
C ALA A 439 16.31 -9.32 28.38
N LEU A 440 15.76 -8.46 27.49
CA LEU A 440 16.26 -7.10 27.30
C LEU A 440 16.13 -6.24 28.56
N MET A 441 15.05 -6.40 29.31
CA MET A 441 14.85 -5.71 30.61
C MET A 441 15.95 -6.09 31.59
N ILE A 442 16.29 -7.38 31.71
CA ILE A 442 17.36 -7.87 32.60
C ILE A 442 18.71 -7.36 32.08
N VAL A 443 18.99 -7.45 30.78
CA VAL A 443 20.26 -6.96 30.20
C VAL A 443 20.45 -5.48 30.47
N LYS A 444 19.40 -4.65 30.37
CA LYS A 444 19.46 -3.22 30.70
C LYS A 444 19.83 -2.93 32.15
N GLY A 445 19.53 -3.84 33.09
CA GLY A 445 19.90 -3.73 34.50
C GLY A 445 21.32 -4.20 34.83
N MET A 446 22.07 -4.79 33.89
CA MET A 446 23.37 -5.36 34.14
C MET A 446 24.48 -4.30 34.25
N SER A 447 25.35 -4.42 35.20
CA SER A 447 26.50 -3.51 35.39
C SER A 447 27.55 -3.56 34.28
N VAL A 448 27.51 -4.61 33.44
CA VAL A 448 28.38 -4.76 32.26
C VAL A 448 27.85 -4.00 31.04
N LEU A 449 26.55 -3.72 30.96
CA LEU A 449 25.96 -2.93 29.91
C LEU A 449 26.23 -1.44 30.16
N ARG A 450 26.59 -0.72 29.12
CA ARG A 450 26.69 0.74 29.09
C ARG A 450 25.48 1.34 28.40
N GLU A 451 25.14 0.77 27.24
CA GLU A 451 24.05 1.28 26.39
C GLU A 451 23.50 0.18 25.45
N VAL A 452 22.21 0.23 25.19
CA VAL A 452 21.58 -0.47 24.06
C VAL A 452 21.53 0.51 22.88
N SER A 453 22.47 0.39 21.96
CA SER A 453 22.66 1.34 20.87
C SER A 453 21.75 1.11 19.68
N GLY A 454 21.20 -0.10 19.52
CA GLY A 454 20.26 -0.42 18.44
C GLY A 454 19.53 -1.73 18.67
N ILE A 455 18.26 -1.76 18.29
CA ILE A 455 17.42 -2.95 18.24
C ILE A 455 16.62 -2.88 16.95
N ILE A 456 16.74 -3.88 16.08
CA ILE A 456 16.03 -3.92 14.81
C ILE A 456 15.60 -5.36 14.56
N ARG A 457 14.38 -5.57 14.06
CA ARG A 457 13.93 -6.91 13.68
C ARG A 457 14.63 -7.36 12.39
N VAL A 458 14.86 -8.67 12.25
CA VAL A 458 15.53 -9.27 11.10
C VAL A 458 14.55 -10.18 10.36
N TYR A 459 14.52 -10.10 9.05
CA TYR A 459 13.69 -10.92 8.19
C TYR A 459 14.10 -12.41 8.24
N GLY A 460 13.11 -13.28 8.15
CA GLY A 460 13.24 -14.73 8.20
C GLY A 460 12.93 -15.29 9.59
N ASP A 461 12.45 -16.51 9.60
CA ASP A 461 12.08 -17.28 10.79
C ASP A 461 13.30 -18.01 11.40
#